data_3a89a9617a2908cb711b44b19726d1d3
#
_entry.id   3a89a9617a2908cb711b44b19726d1d3
#
_cell.length_a   1.000
_cell.length_b   1.000
_cell.length_c   1.000
_cell.angle_alpha   90.00
_cell.angle_beta   90.00
_cell.angle_gamma   90.00
#
_symmetry.space_group_name_H-M   'P 1'
#
loop_
_entity.id
_entity.type
_entity.pdbx_description
1 polymer ?
#
loop_
_entity_poly.entity_id
_entity_poly.type
_entity_poly.pdbx_seq_one_letter_code
_entity_poly.pdbx_strand_id
1 'polypeptide(L)'
;VTDCEGYPAAMKLHKMGYSVLVISYPVGRQLGETEQMKQGQAAARELTQVIRYLTEHQKQFSVNMDDYAIFGFSAGGLMTTAYSFANYEDCCHKNHLPRPKVIFPMYGLDWNIKALPEDKGLAVFSIAGREDEYGFGNVEKRLPQLKSVLGEDNVSVRIYDNLGHGFGIGSNTIVPHWLEEAVEFWEAHRK
;
A
#
# COMPACT_ATOMS: atom_id res chain seq x y z
N VAL A 1 0.49 11.62 -9.80
CA VAL A 1 0.93 10.33 -10.35
C VAL A 1 2.19 10.57 -11.16
N THR A 2 3.26 9.90 -10.80
CA THR A 2 4.56 10.06 -11.48
C THR A 2 4.67 9.12 -12.69
N ASP A 3 5.55 9.47 -13.62
CA ASP A 3 5.75 8.70 -14.86
C ASP A 3 6.37 7.31 -14.64
N CYS A 4 6.97 7.06 -13.46
CA CYS A 4 7.60 5.79 -13.12
C CYS A 4 6.80 4.91 -12.14
N GLU A 5 5.69 5.39 -11.59
CA GLU A 5 4.93 4.74 -10.52
C GLU A 5 3.52 4.29 -10.99
N GLY A 6 2.52 5.13 -10.79
CA GLY A 6 1.11 4.78 -10.91
C GLY A 6 0.72 4.20 -12.28
N TYR A 7 0.95 4.92 -13.37
CA TYR A 7 0.56 4.45 -14.70
C TYR A 7 1.37 3.24 -15.19
N PRO A 8 2.71 3.20 -15.07
CA PRO A 8 3.47 2.01 -15.45
C PRO A 8 3.07 0.77 -14.67
N ALA A 9 2.86 0.88 -13.36
CA ALA A 9 2.37 -0.24 -12.55
C ALA A 9 0.98 -0.69 -12.97
N ALA A 10 0.05 0.25 -13.18
CA ALA A 10 -1.31 -0.04 -13.62
C ALA A 10 -1.33 -0.76 -14.99
N MET A 11 -0.54 -0.30 -15.94
CA MET A 11 -0.42 -0.93 -17.26
C MET A 11 0.14 -2.36 -17.18
N LYS A 12 1.11 -2.59 -16.30
CA LYS A 12 1.72 -3.90 -16.11
C LYS A 12 0.73 -4.87 -15.44
N LEU A 13 0.05 -4.43 -14.37
CA LEU A 13 -1.01 -5.20 -13.71
C LEU A 13 -2.18 -5.50 -14.65
N HIS A 14 -2.60 -4.53 -15.47
CA HIS A 14 -3.66 -4.75 -16.44
C HIS A 14 -3.29 -5.83 -17.47
N LYS A 15 -2.05 -5.84 -17.95
CA LYS A 15 -1.56 -6.90 -18.86
C LYS A 15 -1.53 -8.28 -18.20
N MET A 16 -1.46 -8.35 -16.87
CA MET A 16 -1.57 -9.59 -16.09
C MET A 16 -3.03 -9.99 -15.82
N GLY A 17 -4.02 -9.23 -16.31
CA GLY A 17 -5.44 -9.55 -16.21
C GLY A 17 -6.19 -8.89 -15.04
N TYR A 18 -5.57 -7.94 -14.33
CA TYR A 18 -6.22 -7.24 -13.23
C TYR A 18 -7.00 -6.01 -13.70
N SER A 19 -8.12 -5.73 -13.06
CA SER A 19 -8.78 -4.44 -13.14
C SER A 19 -8.05 -3.46 -12.24
N VAL A 20 -7.63 -2.31 -12.78
CA VAL A 20 -6.80 -1.35 -12.05
C VAL A 20 -7.43 0.04 -12.10
N LEU A 21 -7.52 0.69 -10.94
CA LEU A 21 -7.91 2.07 -10.80
C LEU A 21 -6.73 2.88 -10.29
N VAL A 22 -6.35 3.93 -11.00
CA VAL A 22 -5.33 4.89 -10.56
C VAL A 22 -6.01 6.07 -9.89
N ILE A 23 -5.68 6.31 -8.63
CA ILE A 23 -6.29 7.37 -7.81
C ILE A 23 -5.33 8.54 -7.70
N SER A 24 -5.81 9.74 -8.04
CA SER A 24 -5.12 11.00 -7.75
C SER A 24 -5.71 11.60 -6.48
N TYR A 25 -4.87 12.04 -5.58
CA TYR A 25 -5.25 12.70 -4.33
C TYR A 25 -4.39 13.94 -4.09
N PRO A 26 -4.87 14.94 -3.34
CA PRO A 26 -4.09 16.13 -3.03
C PRO A 26 -2.87 15.78 -2.19
N VAL A 27 -1.70 16.23 -2.61
CA VAL A 27 -0.45 16.17 -1.85
C VAL A 27 0.04 17.58 -1.55
N GLY A 28 0.38 17.87 -0.29
CA GLY A 28 0.98 19.16 0.06
C GLY A 28 2.47 19.19 -0.28
N ARG A 29 2.94 20.38 -0.56
CA ARG A 29 4.38 20.60 -0.75
C ARG A 29 5.07 20.80 0.59
N GLN A 30 6.15 20.05 0.84
CA GLN A 30 7.12 20.22 1.94
C GLN A 30 6.47 20.52 3.31
N LEU A 31 5.79 19.55 3.86
CA LEU A 31 5.17 19.68 5.17
C LEU A 31 6.02 18.99 6.24
N GLY A 32 5.99 19.51 7.45
CA GLY A 32 6.55 18.83 8.61
C GLY A 32 5.81 17.52 8.92
N GLU A 33 6.41 16.62 9.70
CA GLU A 33 5.86 15.29 10.01
C GLU A 33 4.38 15.31 10.45
N THR A 34 3.99 16.25 11.28
CA THR A 34 2.60 16.38 11.75
C THR A 34 1.62 16.69 10.62
N GLU A 35 2.02 17.52 9.67
CA GLU A 35 1.17 17.85 8.51
C GLU A 35 1.14 16.71 7.50
N GLN A 36 2.22 15.98 7.32
CA GLN A 36 2.26 14.76 6.50
C GLN A 36 1.30 13.70 7.06
N MET A 37 1.27 13.51 8.37
CA MET A 37 0.30 12.63 9.02
C MET A 37 -1.15 13.06 8.77
N LYS A 38 -1.45 14.35 8.90
CA LYS A 38 -2.81 14.88 8.61
C LYS A 38 -3.21 14.68 7.16
N GLN A 39 -2.27 14.84 6.24
CA GLN A 39 -2.51 14.60 4.82
C GLN A 39 -2.74 13.12 4.52
N GLY A 40 -1.95 12.22 5.11
CA GLY A 40 -2.17 10.79 5.01
C GLY A 40 -3.58 10.40 5.49
N GLN A 41 -4.04 10.98 6.61
CA GLN A 41 -5.41 10.79 7.11
C GLN A 41 -6.48 11.36 6.18
N ALA A 42 -6.24 12.53 5.59
CA ALA A 42 -7.17 13.13 4.63
C ALA A 42 -7.28 12.27 3.37
N ALA A 43 -6.14 11.86 2.82
CA ALA A 43 -6.08 10.98 1.65
C ALA A 43 -6.70 9.61 1.94
N ALA A 44 -6.54 9.06 3.16
CA ALA A 44 -7.21 7.82 3.56
C ALA A 44 -8.74 7.95 3.58
N ARG A 45 -9.28 9.11 3.99
CA ARG A 45 -10.72 9.38 3.91
C ARG A 45 -11.23 9.49 2.46
N GLU A 46 -10.45 10.08 1.57
CA GLU A 46 -10.77 10.12 0.14
C GLU A 46 -10.76 8.71 -0.46
N LEU A 47 -9.76 7.90 -0.13
CA LEU A 47 -9.71 6.50 -0.52
C LEU A 47 -10.93 5.72 -0.02
N THR A 48 -11.42 6.02 1.19
CA THR A 48 -12.66 5.43 1.73
C THR A 48 -13.85 5.68 0.81
N GLN A 49 -14.00 6.88 0.24
CA GLN A 49 -15.09 7.18 -0.70
C GLN A 49 -14.94 6.38 -2.00
N VAL A 50 -13.73 6.24 -2.50
CA VAL A 50 -13.46 5.42 -3.70
C VAL A 50 -13.81 3.95 -3.46
N ILE A 51 -13.37 3.36 -2.33
CA ILE A 51 -13.68 1.98 -1.98
C ILE A 51 -15.19 1.77 -1.83
N ARG A 52 -15.87 2.71 -1.17
CA ARG A 52 -17.34 2.66 -1.07
C ARG A 52 -18.00 2.66 -2.44
N TYR A 53 -17.64 3.58 -3.30
CA TYR A 53 -18.19 3.69 -4.65
C TYR A 53 -17.96 2.40 -5.45
N LEU A 54 -16.76 1.83 -5.41
CA LEU A 54 -16.46 0.57 -6.09
C LEU A 54 -17.26 -0.61 -5.49
N THR A 55 -17.42 -0.65 -4.17
CA THR A 55 -18.21 -1.70 -3.50
C THR A 55 -19.70 -1.65 -3.90
N GLU A 56 -20.27 -0.45 -3.98
CA GLU A 56 -21.65 -0.25 -4.40
C GLU A 56 -21.86 -0.55 -5.90
N HIS A 57 -20.82 -0.38 -6.73
CA HIS A 57 -20.90 -0.49 -8.19
C HIS A 57 -20.08 -1.66 -8.74
N GLN A 58 -19.69 -2.63 -7.90
CA GLN A 58 -18.79 -3.71 -8.30
C GLN A 58 -19.29 -4.52 -9.50
N LYS A 59 -20.61 -4.69 -9.67
CA LYS A 59 -21.18 -5.36 -10.85
C LYS A 59 -20.98 -4.54 -12.13
N GLN A 60 -21.14 -3.22 -12.04
CA GLN A 60 -20.95 -2.31 -13.17
C GLN A 60 -19.50 -2.34 -13.68
N PHE A 61 -18.55 -2.40 -12.77
CA PHE A 61 -17.12 -2.41 -13.10
C PHE A 61 -16.55 -3.82 -13.28
N SER A 62 -17.35 -4.86 -13.05
CA SER A 62 -16.90 -6.26 -13.08
C SER A 62 -15.69 -6.51 -12.17
N VAL A 63 -15.73 -5.96 -10.96
CA VAL A 63 -14.68 -6.12 -9.94
C VAL A 63 -15.20 -6.89 -8.74
N ASN A 64 -14.30 -7.55 -8.03
CA ASN A 64 -14.58 -8.22 -6.76
C ASN A 64 -13.94 -7.43 -5.62
N MET A 65 -14.77 -6.74 -4.85
CA MET A 65 -14.30 -5.93 -3.73
C MET A 65 -14.03 -6.73 -2.44
N ASP A 66 -14.36 -8.02 -2.41
CA ASP A 66 -13.93 -8.91 -1.32
C ASP A 66 -12.49 -9.42 -1.51
N ASP A 67 -11.92 -9.17 -2.69
CA ASP A 67 -10.56 -9.56 -3.07
C ASP A 67 -9.88 -8.43 -3.86
N TYR A 68 -9.49 -7.39 -3.14
CA TYR A 68 -8.76 -6.27 -3.74
C TYR A 68 -7.47 -5.98 -2.97
N ALA A 69 -6.56 -5.31 -3.65
CA ALA A 69 -5.30 -4.85 -3.09
C ALA A 69 -5.11 -3.34 -3.33
N ILE A 70 -4.28 -2.72 -2.51
CA ILE A 70 -3.94 -1.30 -2.66
C ILE A 70 -2.43 -1.18 -2.87
N PHE A 71 -2.05 -0.58 -3.98
CA PHE A 71 -0.66 -0.19 -4.26
C PHE A 71 -0.48 1.29 -3.96
N GLY A 72 0.57 1.62 -3.21
CA GLY A 72 0.94 2.99 -2.93
C GLY A 72 2.45 3.18 -3.00
N PHE A 73 2.89 4.25 -3.64
CA PHE A 73 4.30 4.59 -3.79
C PHE A 73 4.61 5.86 -2.99
N SER A 74 5.71 5.88 -2.23
CA SER A 74 6.12 7.05 -1.45
C SER A 74 4.96 7.60 -0.60
N ALA A 75 4.49 8.82 -0.84
CA ALA A 75 3.31 9.39 -0.19
C ALA A 75 2.05 8.52 -0.34
N GLY A 76 1.90 7.81 -1.46
CA GLY A 76 0.83 6.83 -1.65
C GLY A 76 0.99 5.60 -0.73
N GLY A 77 2.20 5.21 -0.42
CA GLY A 77 2.49 4.17 0.57
C GLY A 77 2.07 4.59 1.98
N LEU A 78 2.32 5.85 2.36
CA LEU A 78 1.84 6.43 3.62
C LEU A 78 0.30 6.43 3.68
N MET A 79 -0.36 6.83 2.60
CA MET A 79 -1.82 6.79 2.50
C MET A 79 -2.37 5.36 2.66
N THR A 80 -1.77 4.41 1.97
CA THR A 80 -2.14 3.00 2.02
C THR A 80 -2.04 2.45 3.45
N THR A 81 -0.95 2.77 4.13
CA THR A 81 -0.74 2.40 5.54
C THR A 81 -1.71 3.11 6.47
N ALA A 82 -1.93 4.41 6.27
CA ALA A 82 -2.88 5.18 7.06
C ALA A 82 -4.31 4.63 6.93
N TYR A 83 -4.74 4.28 5.74
CA TYR A 83 -6.04 3.66 5.49
C TYR A 83 -6.17 2.29 6.20
N SER A 84 -5.16 1.45 6.04
CA SER A 84 -5.25 0.04 6.45
C SER A 84 -4.93 -0.19 7.91
N PHE A 85 -4.21 0.72 8.57
CA PHE A 85 -3.78 0.62 9.97
C PHE A 85 -4.34 1.75 10.84
N ALA A 86 -3.81 2.96 10.70
CA ALA A 86 -4.10 4.06 11.62
C ALA A 86 -5.58 4.47 11.63
N ASN A 87 -6.24 4.38 10.50
CA ASN A 87 -7.64 4.79 10.32
C ASN A 87 -8.56 3.61 9.93
N TYR A 88 -8.12 2.37 10.12
CA TYR A 88 -8.91 1.20 9.73
C TYR A 88 -10.33 1.22 10.32
N GLU A 89 -10.44 1.52 11.61
CA GLU A 89 -11.71 1.61 12.32
C GLU A 89 -12.65 2.63 11.67
N ASP A 90 -12.15 3.82 11.37
CA ASP A 90 -12.95 4.91 10.80
C ASP A 90 -13.16 4.80 9.29
N CYS A 91 -12.20 4.22 8.57
CA CYS A 91 -12.25 4.11 7.11
C CYS A 91 -12.96 2.86 6.62
N CYS A 92 -12.75 1.72 7.28
CA CYS A 92 -13.28 0.43 6.85
C CYS A 92 -14.38 -0.07 7.79
N HIS A 93 -14.06 -0.35 9.04
CA HIS A 93 -14.92 -1.08 9.96
C HIS A 93 -16.24 -0.37 10.22
N LYS A 94 -16.24 0.88 10.66
CA LYS A 94 -17.46 1.69 10.88
C LYS A 94 -18.28 1.93 9.61
N ASN A 95 -17.66 1.84 8.46
CA ASN A 95 -18.33 2.02 7.17
C ASN A 95 -18.81 0.70 6.55
N HIS A 96 -18.60 -0.43 7.21
CA HIS A 96 -18.91 -1.77 6.69
C HIS A 96 -18.32 -2.02 5.29
N LEU A 97 -17.11 -1.49 5.04
CA LEU A 97 -16.40 -1.66 3.79
C LEU A 97 -15.48 -2.88 3.85
N PRO A 98 -15.29 -3.59 2.74
CA PRO A 98 -14.34 -4.69 2.69
C PRO A 98 -12.93 -4.17 2.94
N ARG A 99 -12.12 -4.99 3.60
CA ARG A 99 -10.70 -4.73 3.82
C ARG A 99 -9.89 -5.19 2.61
N PRO A 100 -8.82 -4.49 2.21
CA PRO A 100 -7.88 -5.04 1.23
C PRO A 100 -7.28 -6.35 1.74
N LYS A 101 -7.11 -7.33 0.87
CA LYS A 101 -6.40 -8.58 1.20
C LYS A 101 -4.92 -8.33 1.41
N VAL A 102 -4.33 -7.54 0.52
CA VAL A 102 -2.93 -7.16 0.56
C VAL A 102 -2.77 -5.67 0.34
N ILE A 103 -1.80 -5.09 1.02
CA ILE A 103 -1.33 -3.73 0.73
C ILE A 103 0.13 -3.75 0.30
N PHE A 104 0.47 -2.85 -0.61
CA PHE A 104 1.79 -2.69 -1.21
C PHE A 104 2.31 -1.27 -0.98
N PRO A 105 2.71 -0.90 0.25
CA PRO A 105 3.29 0.41 0.55
C PRO A 105 4.76 0.46 0.14
N MET A 106 5.02 0.71 -1.15
CA MET A 106 6.37 0.73 -1.71
C MET A 106 7.12 1.97 -1.26
N TYR A 107 8.32 1.82 -0.69
CA TYR A 107 9.16 2.90 -0.14
C TYR A 107 8.37 4.03 0.56
N GLY A 108 7.30 3.71 1.22
CA GLY A 108 6.40 4.65 1.90
C GLY A 108 5.63 3.98 3.04
N LEU A 109 6.18 2.96 3.63
CA LEU A 109 5.59 2.25 4.75
C LEU A 109 5.67 3.12 6.02
N ASP A 110 4.56 3.71 6.43
CA ASP A 110 4.45 4.42 7.70
C ASP A 110 4.15 3.46 8.84
N TRP A 111 4.92 3.58 9.90
CA TRP A 111 5.01 2.64 11.00
C TRP A 111 4.23 3.04 12.24
N ASN A 112 3.34 3.95 12.13
CA ASN A 112 2.48 4.32 13.25
C ASN A 112 1.40 3.25 13.46
N ILE A 113 1.84 2.01 13.60
CA ILE A 113 1.00 0.86 13.89
C ILE A 113 0.58 0.95 15.36
N LYS A 114 -0.39 1.80 15.64
CA LYS A 114 -1.14 1.73 16.89
C LYS A 114 -2.22 0.69 16.70
N ALA A 115 -2.15 -0.35 17.52
CA ALA A 115 -3.17 -1.37 17.68
C ALA A 115 -3.99 -1.67 16.42
N LEU A 116 -3.52 -2.60 15.60
CA LEU A 116 -4.41 -3.22 14.63
C LEU A 116 -5.50 -3.95 15.40
N PRO A 117 -6.74 -3.91 14.93
CA PRO A 117 -7.75 -4.85 15.39
C PRO A 117 -7.21 -6.27 15.21
N GLU A 118 -7.65 -7.22 16.02
CA GLU A 118 -7.22 -8.64 16.02
C GLU A 118 -7.43 -9.38 14.67
N ASP A 119 -7.83 -8.66 13.66
CA ASP A 119 -8.08 -9.16 12.31
C ASP A 119 -6.75 -9.44 11.59
N LYS A 120 -6.41 -10.73 11.51
CA LYS A 120 -5.24 -11.25 10.81
C LYS A 120 -5.41 -11.37 9.29
N GLY A 121 -6.49 -10.83 8.73
CA GLY A 121 -6.83 -10.97 7.32
C GLY A 121 -6.09 -10.02 6.36
N LEU A 122 -5.16 -9.20 6.83
CA LEU A 122 -4.36 -8.29 6.00
C LEU A 122 -2.95 -8.82 5.81
N ALA A 123 -2.49 -8.86 4.57
CA ALA A 123 -1.08 -9.10 4.26
C ALA A 123 -0.38 -7.83 3.73
N VAL A 124 0.93 -7.76 3.92
CA VAL A 124 1.77 -6.62 3.54
C VAL A 124 2.96 -7.10 2.74
N PHE A 125 3.10 -6.59 1.53
CA PHE A 125 4.33 -6.73 0.76
C PHE A 125 4.93 -5.33 0.53
N SER A 126 6.20 -5.16 0.84
CA SER A 126 6.88 -3.87 0.65
C SER A 126 8.34 -4.09 0.25
N ILE A 127 8.88 -3.10 -0.46
CA ILE A 127 10.31 -3.02 -0.75
C ILE A 127 10.81 -1.68 -0.26
N ALA A 128 11.96 -1.71 0.40
CA ALA A 128 12.69 -0.54 0.84
C ALA A 128 14.16 -0.64 0.43
N GLY A 129 14.76 0.48 0.13
CA GLY A 129 16.19 0.60 -0.14
C GLY A 129 16.95 1.14 1.05
N ARG A 130 18.17 0.66 1.30
CA ARG A 130 19.02 1.21 2.38
C ARG A 130 19.50 2.63 2.07
N GLU A 131 19.54 3.01 0.79
CA GLU A 131 19.91 4.35 0.35
C GLU A 131 18.72 5.30 0.23
N ASP A 132 17.54 4.87 0.70
CA ASP A 132 16.36 5.74 0.77
C ASP A 132 16.52 6.76 1.91
N GLU A 133 16.76 8.01 1.54
CA GLU A 133 16.99 9.13 2.45
C GLU A 133 15.71 9.56 3.21
N TYR A 134 14.53 9.14 2.75
CA TYR A 134 13.24 9.59 3.30
C TYR A 134 12.66 8.69 4.38
N GLY A 135 13.14 7.47 4.57
CA GLY A 135 12.48 6.67 5.58
C GLY A 135 12.99 5.27 5.90
N PHE A 136 14.08 4.85 5.31
CA PHE A 136 14.59 3.49 5.52
C PHE A 136 14.77 3.11 7.00
N GLY A 137 15.35 4.01 7.82
CA GLY A 137 15.67 3.73 9.23
C GLY A 137 14.47 3.32 10.12
N ASN A 138 13.25 3.57 9.68
CA ASN A 138 12.04 3.15 10.39
C ASN A 138 11.59 1.73 9.99
N VAL A 139 11.90 1.29 8.79
CA VAL A 139 11.50 -0.02 8.26
C VAL A 139 12.10 -1.16 9.10
N GLU A 140 13.40 -1.19 9.27
CA GLU A 140 14.09 -2.23 10.05
C GLU A 140 13.61 -2.32 11.51
N LYS A 141 13.41 -1.16 12.15
CA LYS A 141 13.00 -1.10 13.56
C LYS A 141 11.59 -1.64 13.80
N ARG A 142 10.71 -1.48 12.83
CA ARG A 142 9.30 -1.79 12.97
C ARG A 142 8.88 -3.13 12.39
N LEU A 143 9.72 -3.73 11.53
CA LEU A 143 9.43 -5.01 10.91
C LEU A 143 9.07 -6.13 11.91
N PRO A 144 9.79 -6.31 13.04
CA PRO A 144 9.41 -7.30 14.04
C PRO A 144 8.03 -7.06 14.64
N GLN A 145 7.66 -5.80 14.87
CA GLN A 145 6.34 -5.43 15.38
C GLN A 145 5.24 -5.76 14.35
N LEU A 146 5.47 -5.44 13.08
CA LEU A 146 4.52 -5.73 12.00
C LEU A 146 4.26 -7.24 11.90
N LYS A 147 5.30 -8.04 11.92
CA LYS A 147 5.23 -9.50 11.90
C LYS A 147 4.53 -10.08 13.12
N SER A 148 4.78 -9.51 14.30
CA SER A 148 4.09 -9.92 15.53
C SER A 148 2.58 -9.68 15.48
N VAL A 149 2.14 -8.61 14.82
CA VAL A 149 0.71 -8.25 14.73
C VAL A 149 0.00 -9.04 13.63
N LEU A 150 0.56 -9.10 12.44
CA LEU A 150 -0.08 -9.71 11.27
C LEU A 150 0.23 -11.21 11.11
N GLY A 151 1.30 -11.69 11.70
CA GLY A 151 1.86 -13.01 11.48
C GLY A 151 3.02 -13.00 10.46
N GLU A 152 3.97 -13.91 10.64
CA GLU A 152 5.18 -13.97 9.79
C GLU A 152 4.84 -14.15 8.31
N ASP A 153 3.90 -15.05 8.00
CA ASP A 153 3.52 -15.40 6.63
C ASP A 153 2.78 -14.27 5.90
N ASN A 154 2.17 -13.35 6.66
CA ASN A 154 1.44 -12.21 6.12
C ASN A 154 2.33 -10.98 5.86
N VAL A 155 3.63 -11.06 6.12
CA VAL A 155 4.53 -9.91 6.00
C VAL A 155 5.76 -10.26 5.17
N SER A 156 5.83 -9.72 3.97
CA SER A 156 7.00 -9.75 3.09
C SER A 156 7.56 -8.35 2.92
N VAL A 157 8.53 -7.97 3.73
CA VAL A 157 9.26 -6.71 3.58
C VAL A 157 10.69 -7.02 3.18
N ARG A 158 11.08 -6.59 1.99
CA ARG A 158 12.40 -6.83 1.42
C ARG A 158 13.22 -5.54 1.44
N ILE A 159 14.44 -5.67 1.90
CA ILE A 159 15.38 -4.55 2.06
C ILE A 159 16.58 -4.80 1.17
N TYR A 160 16.88 -3.86 0.30
CA TYR A 160 17.96 -3.99 -0.67
C TYR A 160 19.03 -2.93 -0.45
N ASP A 161 20.30 -3.36 -0.48
CA ASP A 161 21.43 -2.45 -0.62
C ASP A 161 21.42 -1.85 -2.03
N ASN A 162 22.01 -0.66 -2.21
CA ASN A 162 22.10 0.03 -3.50
C ASN A 162 20.74 0.33 -4.16
N LEU A 163 19.70 0.50 -3.36
CA LEU A 163 18.39 0.92 -3.81
C LEU A 163 17.99 2.19 -3.06
N GLY A 164 17.72 3.26 -3.79
CA GLY A 164 17.24 4.54 -3.26
C GLY A 164 15.73 4.68 -3.32
N HIS A 165 15.23 5.87 -3.01
CA HIS A 165 13.82 6.22 -3.10
C HIS A 165 13.34 6.31 -4.55
N GLY A 166 12.04 6.09 -4.80
CA GLY A 166 11.42 6.41 -6.10
C GLY A 166 11.77 5.45 -7.24
N PHE A 167 12.11 4.21 -6.96
CA PHE A 167 12.47 3.23 -8.01
C PHE A 167 11.29 2.81 -8.92
N GLY A 168 10.06 3.24 -8.63
CA GLY A 168 8.87 2.95 -9.43
C GLY A 168 8.66 1.45 -9.68
N ILE A 169 8.47 1.05 -10.94
CA ILE A 169 8.37 -0.36 -11.32
C ILE A 169 9.71 -1.10 -11.40
N GLY A 170 10.79 -0.49 -10.97
CA GLY A 170 12.11 -1.12 -10.87
C GLY A 170 12.87 -1.36 -12.17
N SER A 171 12.41 -0.86 -13.31
CA SER A 171 12.90 -1.22 -14.65
C SER A 171 14.41 -1.08 -14.88
N ASN A 172 15.09 -0.18 -14.19
CA ASN A 172 16.54 0.05 -14.33
C ASN A 172 17.25 -0.09 -12.98
N THR A 173 16.74 -0.95 -12.12
CA THR A 173 17.26 -1.14 -10.76
C THR A 173 17.57 -2.61 -10.52
N ILE A 174 17.99 -2.93 -9.31
CA ILE A 174 18.25 -4.31 -8.86
C ILE A 174 16.97 -5.10 -8.57
N VAL A 175 15.77 -4.47 -8.67
CA VAL A 175 14.47 -5.08 -8.40
C VAL A 175 13.51 -5.03 -9.63
N PRO A 176 13.93 -5.47 -10.83
CA PRO A 176 13.17 -5.28 -12.05
C PRO A 176 11.87 -6.11 -12.12
N HIS A 177 11.73 -7.12 -11.28
CA HIS A 177 10.61 -8.08 -11.27
C HIS A 177 9.77 -8.03 -9.99
N TRP A 178 9.94 -6.98 -9.20
CA TRP A 178 9.25 -6.90 -7.90
C TRP A 178 7.72 -6.91 -8.03
N LEU A 179 7.19 -6.39 -9.13
CA LEU A 179 5.74 -6.33 -9.33
C LEU A 179 5.13 -7.71 -9.59
N GLU A 180 5.83 -8.56 -10.31
CA GLU A 180 5.45 -9.96 -10.50
C GLU A 180 5.47 -10.72 -9.18
N GLU A 181 6.51 -10.52 -8.37
CA GLU A 181 6.63 -11.12 -7.04
C GLU A 181 5.55 -10.60 -6.07
N ALA A 182 5.18 -9.33 -6.18
CA ALA A 182 4.07 -8.75 -5.42
C ALA A 182 2.73 -9.40 -5.80
N VAL A 183 2.52 -9.66 -7.09
CA VAL A 183 1.32 -10.36 -7.59
C VAL A 183 1.29 -11.81 -7.07
N GLU A 184 2.39 -12.53 -7.13
CA GLU A 184 2.50 -13.90 -6.58
C GLU A 184 2.17 -13.92 -5.08
N PHE A 185 2.67 -12.94 -4.33
CA PHE A 185 2.34 -12.79 -2.92
C PHE A 185 0.84 -12.53 -2.71
N TRP A 186 0.21 -11.66 -3.51
CA TRP A 186 -1.23 -11.42 -3.44
C TRP A 186 -2.02 -12.70 -3.76
N GLU A 187 -1.71 -13.39 -4.85
CA GLU A 187 -2.39 -14.62 -5.23
C GLU A 187 -2.35 -15.70 -4.11
N ALA A 188 -1.25 -15.76 -3.36
CA ALA A 188 -1.13 -16.66 -2.22
C ALA A 188 -2.05 -16.28 -1.03
N HIS A 189 -2.48 -15.02 -0.92
CA HIS A 189 -3.29 -14.48 0.18
C HIS A 189 -4.76 -14.22 -0.18
N ARG A 190 -5.19 -14.56 -1.39
CA ARG A 190 -6.58 -14.40 -1.86
C ARG A 190 -7.58 -15.38 -1.25
N LYS A 191 -7.11 -16.42 -0.61
CA LYS A 191 -7.93 -17.54 -0.11
C LYS A 191 -8.61 -17.21 1.21
#